data_cf6db51d6bec571afbb8bc3f82f0de25
#
_entry.id   cf6db51d6bec571afbb8bc3f82f0de25
#
_cell.length_a   1.000
_cell.length_b   1.000
_cell.length_c   1.000
_cell.angle_alpha   90.00
_cell.angle_beta   90.00
_cell.angle_gamma   90.00
#
_symmetry.space_group_name_H-M   'P 1'
#
loop_
_entity.id
_entity.type
_entity.pdbx_description
1 polymer ?
#
loop_
_entity_poly.entity_id
_entity_poly.type
_entity_poly.pdbx_seq_one_letter_code
_entity_poly.pdbx_strand_id
1 'polypeptide(L)'
;MYPSTSVCEMEKKMSSSTKADRIASPYNPSVPFNENLPVNFARAMPNWQPLVEYRRNGVAENTIHGAVSWVSGRNVIYSFGGNVEVYGRSMVKPIMMKVFTREFARALTSEQKAISVASHNGDTEHVRVARSILLQGEWGLMQAPLDVPLVQFGRQVRRPRRWYHCCSGEHAAILRGCKLKGWSRVGYVWPHHPFFQEYLAYIRHALGGDWKQGTIAKDGCGLPTVSMTVTDLAKLFANLVTEKDNDWIWQAMVEHPDLIGGFNRLDSTVLKACHGRVLAKEGADGLLGLAIEHPEYPEGLGVVVKIAHGWNPQATWYIARYILGVLGFEFRNPYKLCRQKAFIVPEVIPPGLRDRMAAIVPWDSWDPDIDKWEFEPEEFVLTP
;
A
#
# COMPACT_ATOMS: atom_id res chain seq x y z
N MET A 1 -34.48 13.11 34.80
CA MET A 1 -35.38 12.22 34.05
C MET A 1 -35.33 12.66 32.59
N TYR A 2 -34.64 11.92 31.74
CA TYR A 2 -34.66 12.13 30.31
C TYR A 2 -35.52 11.02 29.68
N PRO A 3 -36.43 11.32 28.75
CA PRO A 3 -37.30 10.31 28.16
C PRO A 3 -36.48 9.48 27.11
N SER A 4 -36.61 8.17 27.22
CA SER A 4 -36.08 7.19 26.29
C SER A 4 -36.95 7.13 25.05
N THR A 5 -36.53 7.71 23.96
CA THR A 5 -37.09 7.42 22.63
C THR A 5 -36.45 6.16 22.06
N SER A 6 -37.27 5.16 21.73
CA SER A 6 -36.82 3.86 21.29
C SER A 6 -36.23 3.92 19.87
N VAL A 7 -35.20 3.10 19.62
CA VAL A 7 -34.51 2.93 18.33
C VAL A 7 -35.46 2.62 17.16
N CYS A 8 -36.63 2.04 17.48
CA CYS A 8 -37.67 1.66 16.49
C CYS A 8 -38.38 2.86 15.81
N GLU A 9 -38.43 4.05 16.46
CA GLU A 9 -39.04 5.24 15.86
C GLU A 9 -38.10 6.02 14.93
N MET A 10 -36.78 5.86 15.08
CA MET A 10 -35.84 6.47 14.15
C MET A 10 -35.79 5.77 12.80
N GLU A 11 -36.03 4.48 12.73
CA GLU A 11 -36.04 3.72 11.47
C GLU A 11 -37.27 4.05 10.61
N LYS A 12 -38.41 4.39 11.21
CA LYS A 12 -39.64 4.77 10.47
C LYS A 12 -39.58 6.16 9.85
N LYS A 13 -38.74 7.07 10.35
CA LYS A 13 -38.56 8.43 9.79
C LYS A 13 -37.60 8.51 8.61
N MET A 14 -36.80 7.46 8.37
CA MET A 14 -35.87 7.41 7.23
C MET A 14 -36.48 6.81 5.96
N SER A 15 -37.74 6.35 5.99
CA SER A 15 -38.39 5.70 4.84
C SER A 15 -39.23 6.64 3.92
N SER A 16 -39.22 7.95 4.15
CA SER A 16 -39.99 8.92 3.36
C SER A 16 -39.09 9.94 2.63
N SER A 17 -37.99 9.52 2.00
CA SER A 17 -37.29 10.35 1.02
C SER A 17 -37.77 9.99 -0.41
N THR A 18 -38.15 10.99 -1.10
CA THR A 18 -38.80 11.14 -2.37
C THR A 18 -38.35 10.22 -3.51
N LYS A 19 -39.35 9.82 -4.33
CA LYS A 19 -39.28 8.98 -5.54
C LYS A 19 -38.40 9.51 -6.71
N ALA A 20 -37.58 10.53 -6.52
CA ALA A 20 -36.88 11.20 -7.62
C ALA A 20 -35.46 10.67 -7.94
N ASP A 21 -34.85 9.84 -7.12
CA ASP A 21 -33.45 9.40 -7.31
C ASP A 21 -33.28 7.92 -7.66
N ARG A 22 -34.32 7.27 -8.16
CA ARG A 22 -34.15 5.93 -8.73
C ARG A 22 -33.73 6.02 -10.19
N ILE A 23 -32.48 6.41 -10.44
CA ILE A 23 -31.78 5.97 -11.65
C ILE A 23 -31.60 4.47 -11.47
N ALA A 24 -32.27 3.69 -12.32
CA ALA A 24 -32.16 2.24 -12.33
C ALA A 24 -30.71 1.84 -12.53
N SER A 25 -30.02 1.49 -11.44
CA SER A 25 -28.72 0.86 -11.51
C SER A 25 -28.90 -0.54 -12.12
N PRO A 26 -28.15 -0.94 -13.15
CA PRO A 26 -28.18 -2.30 -13.68
C PRO A 26 -27.63 -3.34 -12.70
N TYR A 27 -27.28 -2.93 -11.48
CA TYR A 27 -26.71 -3.78 -10.45
C TYR A 27 -27.82 -4.33 -9.55
N ASN A 28 -27.89 -5.66 -9.46
CA ASN A 28 -28.71 -6.35 -8.48
C ASN A 28 -27.95 -6.43 -7.15
N PRO A 29 -28.34 -5.67 -6.09
CA PRO A 29 -27.67 -5.67 -4.80
C PRO A 29 -27.77 -7.01 -4.05
N SER A 30 -28.57 -7.95 -4.55
CA SER A 30 -28.71 -9.32 -4.01
C SER A 30 -27.68 -10.31 -4.57
N VAL A 31 -26.78 -9.90 -5.48
CA VAL A 31 -25.64 -10.74 -5.85
C VAL A 31 -24.50 -10.41 -4.87
N PRO A 32 -24.30 -11.21 -3.82
CA PRO A 32 -23.13 -11.05 -2.96
C PRO A 32 -21.88 -11.13 -3.81
N PHE A 33 -20.78 -10.50 -3.39
CA PHE A 33 -19.45 -10.92 -3.83
C PHE A 33 -19.46 -12.44 -3.72
N ASN A 34 -19.38 -13.12 -4.85
CA ASN A 34 -19.53 -14.57 -4.85
C ASN A 34 -18.27 -15.19 -4.24
N GLU A 35 -18.21 -15.25 -2.93
CA GLU A 35 -17.15 -15.92 -2.17
C GLU A 35 -17.15 -17.43 -2.44
N ASN A 36 -18.21 -17.94 -3.08
CA ASN A 36 -18.41 -19.33 -3.44
C ASN A 36 -18.15 -19.62 -4.92
N LEU A 37 -17.28 -18.85 -5.59
CA LEU A 37 -16.74 -19.35 -6.86
C LEU A 37 -16.10 -20.70 -6.56
N PRO A 38 -16.47 -21.77 -7.30
CA PRO A 38 -15.88 -23.09 -7.08
C PRO A 38 -14.37 -22.92 -7.15
N VAL A 39 -13.68 -23.27 -6.06
CA VAL A 39 -12.23 -23.25 -6.02
C VAL A 39 -11.78 -24.26 -7.08
N ASN A 40 -11.37 -23.75 -8.22
CA ASN A 40 -10.83 -24.62 -9.26
C ASN A 40 -9.41 -25.02 -8.83
N PHE A 41 -9.33 -26.13 -8.10
CA PHE A 41 -8.04 -26.73 -7.67
C PHE A 41 -7.14 -27.12 -8.85
N ALA A 42 -7.65 -27.10 -10.08
CA ALA A 42 -6.87 -27.33 -11.29
C ALA A 42 -6.11 -26.08 -11.75
N ARG A 43 -6.27 -24.91 -11.09
CA ARG A 43 -5.44 -23.74 -11.40
C ARG A 43 -3.99 -24.07 -11.05
N ALA A 44 -3.10 -23.97 -12.05
CA ALA A 44 -1.67 -24.15 -11.83
C ALA A 44 -1.22 -23.29 -10.64
N MET A 45 -0.45 -23.87 -9.72
CA MET A 45 0.14 -23.13 -8.61
C MET A 45 0.95 -21.95 -9.17
N PRO A 46 0.86 -20.77 -8.54
CA PRO A 46 1.69 -19.65 -8.94
C PRO A 46 3.16 -20.03 -8.93
N ASN A 47 3.89 -19.66 -9.98
CA ASN A 47 5.32 -19.96 -10.09
C ASN A 47 6.15 -19.00 -9.21
N TRP A 48 6.06 -19.20 -7.89
CA TRP A 48 6.85 -18.45 -6.93
C TRP A 48 8.32 -18.83 -7.02
N GLN A 49 9.19 -17.83 -7.00
CA GLN A 49 10.63 -17.96 -7.08
C GLN A 49 11.28 -17.80 -5.70
N PRO A 50 12.43 -18.44 -5.41
CA PRO A 50 13.17 -18.19 -4.18
C PRO A 50 13.76 -16.76 -4.21
N LEU A 51 13.53 -15.97 -3.15
CA LEU A 51 14.01 -14.59 -3.06
C LEU A 51 15.09 -14.40 -1.99
N VAL A 52 14.92 -15.02 -0.83
CA VAL A 52 15.85 -14.94 0.30
C VAL A 52 16.00 -16.29 0.96
N GLU A 53 17.22 -16.67 1.29
CA GLU A 53 17.51 -17.83 2.13
C GLU A 53 17.99 -17.36 3.51
N TYR A 54 17.44 -17.95 4.55
CA TYR A 54 17.97 -17.83 5.90
C TYR A 54 18.81 -19.06 6.22
N ARG A 55 20.08 -18.83 6.48
CA ARG A 55 21.05 -19.91 6.74
C ARG A 55 21.57 -19.86 8.17
N ARG A 56 21.76 -21.02 8.75
CA ARG A 56 22.47 -21.22 10.00
C ARG A 56 23.62 -22.17 9.78
N ASN A 57 24.83 -21.72 10.10
CA ASN A 57 26.06 -22.48 9.91
C ASN A 57 26.19 -23.13 8.51
N GLY A 58 25.82 -22.37 7.47
CA GLY A 58 25.87 -22.80 6.07
C GLY A 58 24.64 -23.59 5.57
N VAL A 59 23.80 -24.09 6.47
CA VAL A 59 22.56 -24.82 6.10
C VAL A 59 21.41 -23.85 5.87
N ALA A 60 20.75 -23.93 4.73
CA ALA A 60 19.52 -23.20 4.44
C ALA A 60 18.37 -23.78 5.27
N GLU A 61 17.94 -23.05 6.32
CA GLU A 61 16.81 -23.46 7.16
C GLU A 61 15.47 -23.04 6.57
N ASN A 62 15.41 -21.87 5.94
CA ASN A 62 14.20 -21.29 5.39
C ASN A 62 14.50 -20.63 4.05
N THR A 63 13.62 -20.84 3.09
CA THR A 63 13.62 -20.11 1.82
C THR A 63 12.33 -19.32 1.68
N ILE A 64 12.46 -18.02 1.54
CA ILE A 64 11.35 -17.12 1.31
C ILE A 64 11.12 -17.02 -0.18
N HIS A 65 9.95 -17.45 -0.62
CA HIS A 65 9.53 -17.40 -2.01
C HIS A 65 8.69 -16.17 -2.31
N GLY A 66 8.68 -15.75 -3.57
CA GLY A 66 7.91 -14.63 -4.03
C GLY A 66 8.09 -14.35 -5.51
N ALA A 67 7.92 -13.09 -5.88
CA ALA A 67 8.13 -12.61 -7.24
C ALA A 67 8.71 -11.20 -7.21
N VAL A 68 9.52 -10.87 -8.21
CA VAL A 68 10.01 -9.51 -8.44
C VAL A 68 9.94 -9.17 -9.93
N SER A 69 9.60 -7.93 -10.25
CA SER A 69 9.64 -7.42 -11.62
C SER A 69 10.24 -6.02 -11.65
N TRP A 70 11.08 -5.78 -12.65
CA TRP A 70 11.78 -4.55 -12.92
C TRP A 70 11.33 -4.02 -14.29
N VAL A 71 10.85 -2.79 -14.33
CA VAL A 71 10.31 -2.16 -15.54
C VAL A 71 10.87 -0.76 -15.69
N SER A 72 11.38 -0.39 -16.88
CA SER A 72 11.73 0.99 -17.21
C SER A 72 10.73 1.55 -18.23
N GLY A 73 10.04 2.62 -17.87
CA GLY A 73 8.92 3.12 -18.64
C GLY A 73 7.85 2.03 -18.85
N ARG A 74 7.72 1.53 -20.07
CA ARG A 74 6.83 0.40 -20.39
C ARG A 74 7.57 -0.92 -20.62
N ASN A 75 8.90 -0.91 -20.66
CA ASN A 75 9.73 -2.03 -21.03
C ASN A 75 10.06 -2.88 -19.81
N VAL A 76 9.76 -4.17 -19.86
CA VAL A 76 10.18 -5.13 -18.84
C VAL A 76 11.68 -5.35 -18.99
N ILE A 77 12.46 -4.86 -18.02
CA ILE A 77 13.91 -5.06 -17.98
C ILE A 77 14.22 -6.48 -17.53
N TYR A 78 13.53 -6.91 -16.46
CA TYR A 78 13.75 -8.20 -15.86
C TYR A 78 12.52 -8.62 -15.04
N SER A 79 12.27 -9.93 -15.03
CA SER A 79 11.16 -10.50 -14.30
C SER A 79 11.53 -11.87 -13.73
N PHE A 80 11.38 -12.02 -12.43
CA PHE A 80 11.60 -13.28 -11.72
C PHE A 80 10.32 -13.65 -10.98
N GLY A 81 9.46 -14.41 -11.66
CA GLY A 81 8.10 -14.73 -11.20
C GLY A 81 7.06 -13.63 -11.45
N GLY A 82 7.38 -12.58 -12.23
CA GLY A 82 6.51 -11.42 -12.40
C GLY A 82 5.15 -11.66 -13.08
N ASN A 83 4.93 -12.84 -13.67
CA ASN A 83 3.63 -13.24 -14.23
C ASN A 83 2.62 -13.67 -13.16
N VAL A 84 3.05 -13.79 -11.91
CA VAL A 84 2.14 -14.12 -10.81
C VAL A 84 1.13 -12.99 -10.65
N GLU A 85 -0.15 -13.36 -10.63
CA GLU A 85 -1.27 -12.45 -10.42
C GLU A 85 -1.54 -12.25 -8.93
N VAL A 86 -1.63 -11.01 -8.50
CA VAL A 86 -1.81 -10.60 -7.10
C VAL A 86 -2.74 -9.40 -7.01
N TYR A 87 -3.34 -9.17 -5.85
CA TYR A 87 -4.06 -7.93 -5.58
C TYR A 87 -3.08 -6.83 -5.17
N GLY A 88 -3.23 -5.63 -5.75
CA GLY A 88 -2.32 -4.51 -5.48
C GLY A 88 -2.40 -3.95 -4.06
N ARG A 89 -3.56 -4.14 -3.40
CA ARG A 89 -3.80 -3.76 -2.01
C ARG A 89 -3.39 -2.29 -1.73
N SER A 90 -2.94 -2.01 -0.52
CA SER A 90 -2.48 -0.67 -0.13
C SER A 90 -1.24 -0.17 -0.88
N MET A 91 -0.53 -1.02 -1.60
CA MET A 91 0.60 -0.61 -2.43
C MET A 91 0.16 0.34 -3.56
N VAL A 92 -1.04 0.14 -4.11
CA VAL A 92 -1.53 0.93 -5.26
C VAL A 92 -2.25 2.23 -4.86
N LYS A 93 -2.26 2.63 -3.60
CA LYS A 93 -2.93 3.88 -3.17
C LYS A 93 -2.44 5.14 -3.89
N PRO A 94 -1.14 5.34 -4.17
CA PRO A 94 -0.69 6.45 -4.99
C PRO A 94 -1.35 6.46 -6.37
N ILE A 95 -1.55 5.29 -6.95
CA ILE A 95 -2.19 5.12 -8.27
C ILE A 95 -3.71 5.33 -8.17
N MET A 96 -4.36 4.86 -7.09
CA MET A 96 -5.79 5.10 -6.86
C MET A 96 -6.12 6.59 -6.72
N MET A 97 -5.24 7.37 -6.09
CA MET A 97 -5.45 8.81 -5.89
C MET A 97 -5.25 9.63 -7.18
N LYS A 98 -4.74 9.04 -8.27
CA LYS A 98 -4.71 9.67 -9.60
C LYS A 98 -6.11 10.11 -10.08
N VAL A 99 -7.16 9.44 -9.61
CA VAL A 99 -8.56 9.80 -9.87
C VAL A 99 -8.89 11.23 -9.42
N PHE A 100 -8.19 11.74 -8.40
CA PHE A 100 -8.46 13.05 -7.79
C PHE A 100 -7.32 14.05 -7.96
N THR A 101 -6.40 13.82 -8.89
CA THR A 101 -5.22 14.68 -9.08
C THR A 101 -5.60 16.15 -9.22
N ARG A 102 -6.59 16.46 -10.05
CA ARG A 102 -7.05 17.83 -10.32
C ARG A 102 -7.74 18.44 -9.10
N GLU A 103 -8.65 17.71 -8.49
CA GLU A 103 -9.44 18.17 -7.35
C GLU A 103 -8.57 18.45 -6.14
N PHE A 104 -7.63 17.56 -5.84
CA PHE A 104 -6.77 17.67 -4.66
C PHE A 104 -5.61 18.65 -4.82
N ALA A 105 -5.24 19.01 -6.03
CA ALA A 105 -4.19 20.00 -6.28
C ALA A 105 -4.40 21.28 -5.47
N ARG A 106 -5.67 21.74 -5.36
CA ARG A 106 -6.06 22.97 -4.67
C ARG A 106 -6.86 22.77 -3.39
N ALA A 107 -7.49 21.60 -3.22
CA ALA A 107 -8.45 21.38 -2.14
C ALA A 107 -7.85 20.77 -0.87
N LEU A 108 -6.66 20.18 -0.96
CA LEU A 108 -5.98 19.53 0.15
C LEU A 108 -4.62 20.18 0.42
N THR A 109 -4.23 20.21 1.69
CA THR A 109 -2.85 20.56 2.09
C THR A 109 -1.88 19.44 1.69
N SER A 110 -0.57 19.70 1.72
CA SER A 110 0.46 18.72 1.42
C SER A 110 0.37 17.51 2.37
N GLU A 111 0.17 17.73 3.68
CA GLU A 111 -0.05 16.68 4.68
C GLU A 111 -1.30 15.82 4.37
N GLN A 112 -2.41 16.47 3.99
CA GLN A 112 -3.65 15.77 3.63
C GLN A 112 -3.50 14.93 2.36
N LYS A 113 -2.72 15.40 1.40
CA LYS A 113 -2.34 14.64 0.20
C LYS A 113 -1.50 13.42 0.58
N ALA A 114 -0.47 13.59 1.41
CA ALA A 114 0.37 12.48 1.86
C ALA A 114 -0.43 11.39 2.58
N ILE A 115 -1.26 11.77 3.56
CA ILE A 115 -2.06 10.80 4.32
C ILE A 115 -3.10 10.09 3.45
N SER A 116 -3.51 10.67 2.32
CA SER A 116 -4.46 10.06 1.39
C SER A 116 -3.93 8.79 0.70
N VAL A 117 -2.61 8.68 0.56
CA VAL A 117 -1.91 7.52 -0.03
C VAL A 117 -1.24 6.63 1.01
N ALA A 118 -1.44 6.91 2.29
CA ALA A 118 -0.78 6.27 3.42
C ALA A 118 -1.35 4.90 3.79
N SER A 119 -0.48 4.11 4.43
CA SER A 119 -0.87 2.94 5.23
C SER A 119 -0.25 3.10 6.62
N HIS A 120 -0.76 4.06 7.36
CA HIS A 120 -0.13 4.64 8.53
C HIS A 120 -0.28 3.81 9.81
N ASN A 121 0.60 4.04 10.78
CA ASN A 121 0.59 3.36 12.09
C ASN A 121 -0.57 3.78 13.02
N GLY A 122 -1.34 4.81 12.68
CA GLY A 122 -2.41 5.32 13.53
C GLY A 122 -1.91 6.18 14.70
N ASP A 123 -0.74 6.79 14.59
CA ASP A 123 -0.20 7.73 15.56
C ASP A 123 -1.07 8.97 15.66
N THR A 124 -0.89 9.77 16.71
CA THR A 124 -1.70 10.98 16.96
C THR A 124 -1.70 11.91 15.76
N GLU A 125 -0.55 12.09 15.12
CA GLU A 125 -0.41 12.95 13.95
C GLU A 125 -1.14 12.38 12.73
N HIS A 126 -1.01 11.09 12.46
CA HIS A 126 -1.78 10.42 11.41
C HIS A 126 -3.29 10.63 11.58
N VAL A 127 -3.78 10.42 12.79
CA VAL A 127 -5.21 10.58 13.10
C VAL A 127 -5.64 12.04 12.96
N ARG A 128 -4.80 12.99 13.40
CA ARG A 128 -5.07 14.43 13.26
C ARG A 128 -5.25 14.81 11.79
N VAL A 129 -4.29 14.44 10.96
CA VAL A 129 -4.31 14.78 9.54
C VAL A 129 -5.43 14.07 8.80
N ALA A 130 -5.63 12.76 9.01
CA ALA A 130 -6.72 12.03 8.36
C ALA A 130 -8.11 12.62 8.69
N ARG A 131 -8.33 13.01 9.95
CA ARG A 131 -9.58 13.65 10.36
C ARG A 131 -9.80 15.02 9.76
N SER A 132 -8.74 15.78 9.49
CA SER A 132 -8.82 17.14 8.93
C SER A 132 -9.29 17.18 7.47
N ILE A 133 -9.29 16.03 6.74
CA ILE A 133 -9.76 15.94 5.35
C ILE A 133 -11.29 16.13 5.27
N LEU A 134 -12.02 15.69 6.28
CA LEU A 134 -13.48 15.74 6.34
C LEU A 134 -13.96 16.72 7.42
N LEU A 135 -15.11 17.33 7.18
CA LEU A 135 -15.80 18.09 8.21
C LEU A 135 -16.33 17.15 9.30
N GLN A 136 -16.45 17.64 10.53
CA GLN A 136 -16.88 16.83 11.68
C GLN A 136 -18.21 16.10 11.44
N GLY A 137 -19.19 16.72 10.81
CA GLY A 137 -20.47 16.10 10.47
C GLY A 137 -20.39 15.01 9.39
N GLU A 138 -19.26 14.87 8.69
CA GLU A 138 -19.07 13.90 7.61
C GLU A 138 -18.33 12.63 8.10
N TRP A 139 -17.81 12.61 9.32
CA TRP A 139 -17.03 11.50 9.84
C TRP A 139 -17.77 10.17 9.89
N GLY A 140 -19.11 10.21 10.07
CA GLY A 140 -19.94 9.01 10.07
C GLY A 140 -20.05 8.28 8.73
N LEU A 141 -19.64 8.94 7.64
CA LEU A 141 -19.67 8.35 6.29
C LEU A 141 -18.55 7.35 6.04
N MET A 142 -17.47 7.39 6.84
CA MET A 142 -16.32 6.51 6.67
C MET A 142 -16.70 5.06 6.97
N GLN A 143 -16.35 4.16 6.05
CA GLN A 143 -16.64 2.72 6.16
C GLN A 143 -15.38 1.87 6.45
N ALA A 144 -14.23 2.48 6.76
CA ALA A 144 -13.07 1.73 7.21
C ALA A 144 -13.43 0.85 8.43
N PRO A 145 -12.93 -0.39 8.54
CA PRO A 145 -13.17 -1.23 9.70
C PRO A 145 -12.71 -0.60 11.02
N LEU A 146 -13.25 -1.10 12.13
CA LEU A 146 -12.90 -0.60 13.47
C LEU A 146 -11.67 -1.28 14.07
N ASP A 147 -11.37 -2.50 13.64
CA ASP A 147 -10.77 -3.49 14.52
C ASP A 147 -9.40 -4.04 14.09
N VAL A 148 -8.96 -3.90 12.85
CA VAL A 148 -7.92 -4.83 12.40
C VAL A 148 -6.47 -4.34 12.54
N PRO A 149 -6.08 -3.10 12.25
CA PRO A 149 -4.66 -2.81 12.14
C PRO A 149 -3.94 -2.47 13.45
N LEU A 150 -4.68 -2.24 14.51
CA LEU A 150 -4.08 -1.83 15.79
C LEU A 150 -3.28 -2.97 16.44
N VAL A 151 -3.69 -4.21 16.17
CA VAL A 151 -2.97 -5.41 16.62
C VAL A 151 -1.66 -5.58 15.85
N GLN A 152 -1.60 -5.20 14.58
CA GLN A 152 -0.39 -5.33 13.74
C GLN A 152 0.79 -4.49 14.24
N PHE A 153 0.50 -3.38 14.92
CA PHE A 153 1.52 -2.45 15.41
C PHE A 153 1.71 -2.50 16.93
N GLY A 154 1.20 -3.56 17.58
CA GLY A 154 1.36 -3.77 19.03
C GLY A 154 0.60 -2.79 19.90
N ARG A 155 -0.30 -1.99 19.34
CA ARG A 155 -1.07 -1.00 20.09
C ARG A 155 -2.46 -1.51 20.42
N GLN A 156 -2.77 -1.57 21.70
CA GLN A 156 -4.16 -1.74 22.15
C GLN A 156 -4.81 -0.38 22.32
N VAL A 157 -5.87 -0.13 21.58
CA VAL A 157 -6.67 1.08 21.72
C VAL A 157 -7.93 0.74 22.51
N ARG A 158 -8.07 1.30 23.71
CA ARG A 158 -9.24 1.06 24.60
C ARG A 158 -10.59 1.38 23.95
N ARG A 159 -10.60 2.35 23.03
CA ARG A 159 -11.80 2.77 22.29
C ARG A 159 -11.49 2.88 20.82
N PRO A 160 -11.57 1.78 20.07
CA PRO A 160 -11.27 1.79 18.65
C PRO A 160 -12.19 2.76 17.91
N ARG A 161 -11.59 3.51 16.98
CA ARG A 161 -12.28 4.43 16.06
C ARG A 161 -11.78 4.14 14.67
N ARG A 162 -12.61 4.33 13.66
CA ARG A 162 -12.22 4.15 12.25
C ARG A 162 -11.01 4.98 11.84
N TRP A 163 -10.76 6.08 12.52
CA TRP A 163 -9.60 6.96 12.30
C TRP A 163 -8.25 6.32 12.63
N TYR A 164 -8.22 5.31 13.49
CA TYR A 164 -6.99 4.57 13.81
C TYR A 164 -6.65 3.52 12.75
N HIS A 165 -7.59 3.22 11.84
CA HIS A 165 -7.34 2.28 10.76
C HIS A 165 -6.25 2.82 9.82
N CYS A 166 -5.29 1.98 9.42
CA CYS A 166 -4.17 2.38 8.56
C CYS A 166 -4.60 2.99 7.21
N CYS A 167 -5.84 2.73 6.77
CA CYS A 167 -6.42 3.29 5.53
C CYS A 167 -7.36 4.47 5.78
N SER A 168 -7.43 5.03 7.00
CA SER A 168 -8.40 6.09 7.31
C SER A 168 -8.19 7.35 6.45
N GLY A 169 -6.94 7.70 6.15
CA GLY A 169 -6.61 8.81 5.26
C GLY A 169 -7.13 8.61 3.84
N GLU A 170 -6.95 7.41 3.29
CA GLU A 170 -7.48 7.01 1.98
C GLU A 170 -9.00 7.10 1.92
N HIS A 171 -9.70 6.52 2.91
CA HIS A 171 -11.16 6.59 2.97
C HIS A 171 -11.67 8.03 3.08
N ALA A 172 -11.04 8.85 3.91
CA ALA A 172 -11.38 10.26 4.05
C ALA A 172 -11.16 11.02 2.73
N ALA A 173 -10.05 10.75 2.05
CA ALA A 173 -9.73 11.36 0.76
C ALA A 173 -10.74 10.96 -0.33
N ILE A 174 -11.11 9.69 -0.44
CA ILE A 174 -12.12 9.24 -1.41
C ILE A 174 -13.46 9.97 -1.16
N LEU A 175 -13.91 10.04 0.09
CA LEU A 175 -15.15 10.77 0.44
C LEU A 175 -15.05 12.26 0.10
N ARG A 176 -13.90 12.88 0.32
CA ARG A 176 -13.65 14.29 -0.04
C ARG A 176 -13.65 14.46 -1.57
N GLY A 177 -12.96 13.58 -2.29
CA GLY A 177 -12.88 13.58 -3.74
C GLY A 177 -14.24 13.37 -4.40
N CYS A 178 -15.05 12.43 -3.90
CA CYS A 178 -16.43 12.23 -4.35
C CYS A 178 -17.25 13.52 -4.19
N LYS A 179 -17.14 14.21 -3.04
CA LYS A 179 -17.82 15.49 -2.83
C LYS A 179 -17.40 16.54 -3.86
N LEU A 180 -16.10 16.65 -4.15
CA LEU A 180 -15.56 17.62 -5.10
C LEU A 180 -15.98 17.33 -6.55
N LYS A 181 -16.08 16.06 -6.91
CA LYS A 181 -16.56 15.62 -8.24
C LYS A 181 -18.09 15.55 -8.35
N GLY A 182 -18.83 15.85 -7.29
CA GLY A 182 -20.30 15.75 -7.28
C GLY A 182 -20.82 14.30 -7.31
N TRP A 183 -19.98 13.33 -6.95
CA TRP A 183 -20.38 11.92 -6.85
C TRP A 183 -21.05 11.61 -5.52
N SER A 184 -21.89 10.57 -5.51
CA SER A 184 -22.42 10.03 -4.28
C SER A 184 -21.29 9.61 -3.34
N ARG A 185 -21.41 9.87 -2.05
CA ARG A 185 -20.50 9.36 -1.04
C ARG A 185 -21.00 8.04 -0.43
N VAL A 186 -22.25 7.67 -0.73
CA VAL A 186 -22.82 6.38 -0.36
C VAL A 186 -22.34 5.34 -1.36
N GLY A 187 -21.89 4.19 -0.87
CA GLY A 187 -21.42 3.09 -1.70
C GLY A 187 -20.05 3.30 -2.36
N TYR A 188 -19.25 4.25 -1.91
CA TYR A 188 -17.89 4.48 -2.45
C TYR A 188 -16.97 3.26 -2.33
N VAL A 189 -17.32 2.29 -1.50
CA VAL A 189 -16.63 1.01 -1.33
C VAL A 189 -17.09 -0.07 -2.31
N TRP A 190 -17.98 0.24 -3.23
CA TRP A 190 -18.49 -0.74 -4.19
C TRP A 190 -17.78 -0.68 -5.53
N PRO A 191 -17.58 -1.83 -6.20
CA PRO A 191 -16.87 -1.88 -7.48
C PRO A 191 -17.49 -1.02 -8.58
N HIS A 192 -18.81 -0.84 -8.59
CA HIS A 192 -19.52 -0.05 -9.59
C HIS A 192 -19.55 1.46 -9.30
N HIS A 193 -19.00 1.89 -8.17
CA HIS A 193 -18.93 3.32 -7.84
C HIS A 193 -18.01 4.08 -8.81
N PRO A 194 -18.34 5.31 -9.24
CA PRO A 194 -17.54 6.08 -10.20
C PRO A 194 -16.07 6.18 -9.85
N PHE A 195 -15.74 6.31 -8.57
CA PHE A 195 -14.35 6.33 -8.09
C PHE A 195 -13.57 5.09 -8.56
N PHE A 196 -14.10 3.90 -8.31
CA PHE A 196 -13.39 2.67 -8.69
C PHE A 196 -13.38 2.45 -10.20
N GLN A 197 -14.43 2.87 -10.90
CA GLN A 197 -14.48 2.80 -12.37
C GLN A 197 -13.47 3.74 -13.02
N GLU A 198 -13.28 4.97 -12.52
CA GLU A 198 -12.22 5.87 -12.99
C GLU A 198 -10.82 5.34 -12.66
N TYR A 199 -10.66 4.71 -11.49
CA TYR A 199 -9.40 4.03 -11.16
C TYR A 199 -9.08 2.90 -12.16
N LEU A 200 -10.05 2.05 -12.51
CA LEU A 200 -9.85 1.01 -13.54
C LEU A 200 -9.57 1.61 -14.92
N ALA A 201 -10.20 2.73 -15.26
CA ALA A 201 -9.93 3.44 -16.52
C ALA A 201 -8.51 4.00 -16.55
N TYR A 202 -8.02 4.56 -15.44
CA TYR A 202 -6.64 5.00 -15.31
C TYR A 202 -5.65 3.84 -15.50
N ILE A 203 -5.87 2.70 -14.83
CA ILE A 203 -5.00 1.50 -15.00
C ILE A 203 -4.96 1.08 -16.47
N ARG A 204 -6.12 0.98 -17.13
CA ARG A 204 -6.21 0.60 -18.55
C ARG A 204 -5.44 1.56 -19.45
N HIS A 205 -5.52 2.85 -19.18
CA HIS A 205 -4.75 3.86 -19.91
C HIS A 205 -3.24 3.71 -19.67
N ALA A 206 -2.83 3.55 -18.44
CA ALA A 206 -1.43 3.45 -18.03
C ALA A 206 -0.75 2.18 -18.54
N LEU A 207 -1.44 1.04 -18.51
CA LEU A 207 -0.92 -0.26 -18.96
C LEU A 207 -1.07 -0.49 -20.47
N GLY A 208 -1.94 0.28 -21.11
CA GLY A 208 -2.24 0.15 -22.54
C GLY A 208 -3.55 -0.58 -22.83
N GLY A 209 -4.07 -0.40 -24.04
CA GLY A 209 -5.40 -0.89 -24.44
C GLY A 209 -5.59 -2.40 -24.40
N ASP A 210 -4.50 -3.16 -24.48
CA ASP A 210 -4.52 -4.64 -24.46
C ASP A 210 -4.57 -5.22 -23.04
N TRP A 211 -4.44 -4.38 -22.00
CA TRP A 211 -4.53 -4.86 -20.63
C TRP A 211 -5.93 -5.44 -20.32
N LYS A 212 -5.94 -6.67 -19.85
CA LYS A 212 -7.16 -7.36 -19.42
C LYS A 212 -7.33 -7.19 -17.93
N GLN A 213 -8.50 -6.66 -17.55
CA GLN A 213 -8.86 -6.51 -16.15
C GLN A 213 -8.90 -7.86 -15.45
N GLY A 214 -8.17 -7.97 -14.34
CA GLY A 214 -8.20 -9.14 -13.48
C GLY A 214 -9.44 -9.19 -12.59
N THR A 215 -9.42 -10.12 -11.65
CA THR A 215 -10.52 -10.35 -10.71
C THR A 215 -10.64 -9.20 -9.72
N ILE A 216 -11.87 -8.74 -9.46
CA ILE A 216 -12.15 -7.76 -8.41
C ILE A 216 -12.52 -8.51 -7.12
N ALA A 217 -11.91 -8.09 -6.01
CA ALA A 217 -12.23 -8.60 -4.68
C ALA A 217 -12.39 -7.43 -3.70
N LYS A 218 -12.84 -7.73 -2.49
CA LYS A 218 -12.90 -6.79 -1.38
C LYS A 218 -11.61 -6.85 -0.58
N ASP A 219 -10.94 -5.72 -0.38
CA ASP A 219 -9.77 -5.63 0.47
C ASP A 219 -10.14 -5.62 1.96
N GLY A 220 -9.16 -5.87 2.83
CA GLY A 220 -9.33 -5.82 4.28
C GLY A 220 -9.83 -4.47 4.81
N CYS A 221 -9.58 -3.37 4.12
CA CYS A 221 -10.13 -2.06 4.46
C CYS A 221 -11.58 -1.84 3.97
N GLY A 222 -12.13 -2.78 3.21
CA GLY A 222 -13.49 -2.69 2.65
C GLY A 222 -13.58 -2.12 1.24
N LEU A 223 -12.51 -1.50 0.71
CA LEU A 223 -12.48 -1.01 -0.67
C LEU A 223 -12.36 -2.16 -1.67
N PRO A 224 -12.84 -1.99 -2.92
CA PRO A 224 -12.56 -2.96 -3.96
C PRO A 224 -11.09 -2.90 -4.37
N THR A 225 -10.52 -4.05 -4.69
CA THR A 225 -9.18 -4.21 -5.25
C THR A 225 -9.22 -5.10 -6.48
N VAL A 226 -8.35 -4.86 -7.44
CA VAL A 226 -8.26 -5.62 -8.69
C VAL A 226 -6.93 -6.38 -8.75
N SER A 227 -6.97 -7.63 -9.22
CA SER A 227 -5.76 -8.41 -9.42
C SER A 227 -5.03 -7.98 -10.69
N MET A 228 -3.71 -8.00 -10.63
CA MET A 228 -2.78 -7.67 -11.71
C MET A 228 -1.53 -8.52 -11.58
N THR A 229 -0.79 -8.70 -12.65
CA THR A 229 0.52 -9.33 -12.55
C THR A 229 1.49 -8.43 -11.78
N VAL A 230 2.49 -9.03 -11.13
CA VAL A 230 3.57 -8.26 -10.47
C VAL A 230 4.26 -7.34 -11.48
N THR A 231 4.35 -7.76 -12.74
CA THR A 231 4.90 -6.95 -13.84
C THR A 231 4.01 -5.75 -14.17
N ASP A 232 2.68 -5.91 -14.21
CA ASP A 232 1.78 -4.77 -14.44
C ASP A 232 1.86 -3.75 -13.31
N LEU A 233 1.94 -4.22 -12.08
CA LEU A 233 2.15 -3.35 -10.92
C LEU A 233 3.47 -2.57 -11.03
N ALA A 234 4.56 -3.21 -11.51
CA ALA A 234 5.85 -2.53 -11.72
C ALA A 234 5.76 -1.45 -12.82
N LYS A 235 5.00 -1.68 -13.89
CA LYS A 235 4.72 -0.65 -14.91
C LYS A 235 4.00 0.56 -14.33
N LEU A 236 3.02 0.34 -13.45
CA LEU A 236 2.30 1.42 -12.78
C LEU A 236 3.23 2.24 -11.86
N PHE A 237 4.21 1.60 -11.23
CA PHE A 237 5.21 2.29 -10.42
C PHE A 237 6.22 3.06 -11.29
N ALA A 238 6.64 2.53 -12.45
CA ALA A 238 7.45 3.28 -13.41
C ALA A 238 6.73 4.57 -13.89
N ASN A 239 5.42 4.49 -14.14
CA ASN A 239 4.61 5.65 -14.51
C ASN A 239 4.57 6.74 -13.42
N LEU A 240 4.67 6.40 -12.14
CA LEU A 240 4.75 7.41 -11.08
C LEU A 240 5.98 8.31 -11.23
N VAL A 241 7.09 7.79 -11.77
CA VAL A 241 8.29 8.58 -12.04
C VAL A 241 8.06 9.52 -13.22
N THR A 242 7.50 9.02 -14.31
CA THR A 242 7.28 9.84 -15.53
C THR A 242 6.24 10.94 -15.32
N GLU A 243 5.31 10.74 -14.39
CA GLU A 243 4.23 11.67 -14.07
C GLU A 243 4.53 12.57 -12.86
N LYS A 244 5.73 12.46 -12.24
CA LYS A 244 6.04 13.10 -10.96
C LYS A 244 5.87 14.62 -10.95
N ASP A 245 6.11 15.27 -12.09
CA ASP A 245 6.01 16.74 -12.23
C ASP A 245 4.60 17.18 -12.66
N ASN A 246 3.71 16.24 -12.98
CA ASN A 246 2.36 16.50 -13.47
C ASN A 246 1.30 16.44 -12.37
N ASP A 247 1.63 15.91 -11.22
CA ASP A 247 0.72 15.81 -10.10
C ASP A 247 1.41 16.01 -8.73
N TRP A 248 0.60 16.03 -7.70
CA TRP A 248 1.05 16.28 -6.32
C TRP A 248 1.54 15.02 -5.59
N ILE A 249 1.36 13.83 -6.15
CA ILE A 249 1.53 12.56 -5.41
C ILE A 249 2.98 12.38 -4.99
N TRP A 250 3.90 12.52 -5.95
CA TRP A 250 5.33 12.38 -5.69
C TRP A 250 5.78 13.35 -4.59
N GLN A 251 5.50 14.63 -4.79
CA GLN A 251 5.93 15.69 -3.88
C GLN A 251 5.37 15.51 -2.47
N ALA A 252 4.07 15.19 -2.33
CA ALA A 252 3.44 15.00 -1.03
C ALA A 252 4.04 13.82 -0.25
N MET A 253 4.37 12.71 -0.92
CA MET A 253 4.99 11.56 -0.27
C MET A 253 6.43 11.88 0.19
N VAL A 254 7.18 12.63 -0.61
CA VAL A 254 8.56 13.02 -0.29
C VAL A 254 8.62 14.06 0.83
N GLU A 255 7.69 15.02 0.84
CA GLU A 255 7.62 16.07 1.87
C GLU A 255 7.20 15.52 3.24
N HIS A 256 6.35 14.50 3.26
CA HIS A 256 5.76 13.96 4.49
C HIS A 256 5.95 12.45 4.64
N PRO A 257 7.19 11.94 4.61
CA PRO A 257 7.46 10.50 4.63
C PRO A 257 6.92 9.83 5.91
N ASP A 258 6.90 10.52 7.04
CA ASP A 258 6.37 9.99 8.29
C ASP A 258 4.86 9.77 8.27
N LEU A 259 4.14 10.53 7.44
CA LEU A 259 2.70 10.35 7.27
C LEU A 259 2.34 9.13 6.40
N ILE A 260 3.28 8.58 5.61
CA ILE A 260 3.00 7.47 4.71
C ILE A 260 2.86 6.14 5.47
N GLY A 261 3.81 5.82 6.32
CA GLY A 261 3.81 4.62 7.16
C GLY A 261 3.94 4.97 8.65
N GLY A 262 4.96 5.73 8.98
CA GLY A 262 5.33 6.12 10.32
C GLY A 262 6.64 5.48 10.78
N PHE A 263 6.86 5.49 12.08
CA PHE A 263 8.07 4.95 12.69
C PHE A 263 8.25 3.45 12.37
N ASN A 264 9.47 3.04 12.04
CA ASN A 264 9.83 1.66 11.69
C ASN A 264 9.04 1.06 10.50
N ARG A 265 8.55 1.90 9.59
CA ARG A 265 7.93 1.44 8.34
C ARG A 265 8.91 1.57 7.18
N LEU A 266 8.94 0.54 6.34
CA LEU A 266 9.87 0.47 5.20
C LEU A 266 9.66 1.61 4.23
N ASP A 267 8.42 1.88 3.85
CA ASP A 267 8.07 2.98 2.94
C ASP A 267 8.57 4.34 3.48
N SER A 268 8.30 4.66 4.75
CA SER A 268 8.77 5.90 5.37
C SER A 268 10.30 5.98 5.46
N THR A 269 10.97 4.85 5.74
CA THR A 269 12.42 4.80 5.84
C THR A 269 13.09 5.02 4.48
N VAL A 270 12.59 4.36 3.43
CA VAL A 270 13.10 4.52 2.06
C VAL A 270 12.88 5.94 1.55
N LEU A 271 11.68 6.51 1.75
CA LEU A 271 11.38 7.88 1.36
C LEU A 271 12.38 8.89 1.95
N LYS A 272 12.71 8.74 3.24
CA LYS A 272 13.70 9.58 3.92
C LYS A 272 15.12 9.37 3.40
N ALA A 273 15.53 8.11 3.28
CA ALA A 273 16.92 7.78 2.96
C ALA A 273 17.30 8.10 1.51
N CYS A 274 16.34 8.02 0.59
CA CYS A 274 16.60 8.21 -0.83
C CYS A 274 16.39 9.67 -1.32
N HIS A 275 16.23 10.62 -0.40
CA HIS A 275 16.24 12.05 -0.67
C HIS A 275 15.36 12.49 -1.86
N GLY A 276 14.14 11.99 -1.91
CA GLY A 276 13.15 12.37 -2.93
C GLY A 276 13.29 11.70 -4.29
N ARG A 277 14.26 10.81 -4.46
CA ARG A 277 14.51 10.09 -5.72
C ARG A 277 13.80 8.74 -5.81
N VAL A 278 13.22 8.28 -4.72
CA VAL A 278 12.50 7.00 -4.65
C VAL A 278 11.19 7.20 -3.93
N LEU A 279 10.08 6.79 -4.54
CA LEU A 279 8.85 6.52 -3.81
C LEU A 279 8.81 5.04 -3.43
N ALA A 280 8.48 4.77 -2.20
CA ALA A 280 8.21 3.43 -1.70
C ALA A 280 6.79 3.34 -1.17
N LYS A 281 6.10 2.26 -1.45
CA LYS A 281 4.79 1.99 -0.85
C LYS A 281 4.64 0.53 -0.51
N GLU A 282 4.41 0.26 0.77
CA GLU A 282 4.07 -1.07 1.25
C GLU A 282 2.59 -1.39 1.00
N GLY A 283 2.31 -2.66 0.75
CA GLY A 283 0.97 -3.22 0.73
C GLY A 283 0.86 -4.42 1.67
N ALA A 284 -0.35 -4.72 2.11
CA ALA A 284 -0.60 -5.94 2.88
C ALA A 284 -0.14 -7.18 2.10
N ASP A 285 0.13 -8.26 2.83
CA ASP A 285 0.57 -9.54 2.29
C ASP A 285 1.93 -9.50 1.58
N GLY A 286 2.88 -8.71 2.12
CA GLY A 286 4.26 -8.70 1.65
C GLY A 286 4.45 -8.08 0.25
N LEU A 287 3.71 -7.02 -0.04
CA LEU A 287 3.86 -6.20 -1.24
C LEU A 287 4.75 -4.99 -0.95
N LEU A 288 5.65 -4.71 -1.88
CA LEU A 288 6.43 -3.49 -1.92
C LEU A 288 6.52 -2.99 -3.36
N GLY A 289 6.11 -1.75 -3.58
CA GLY A 289 6.32 -1.04 -4.84
C GLY A 289 7.34 0.07 -4.65
N LEU A 290 8.27 0.17 -5.59
CA LEU A 290 9.31 1.20 -5.67
C LEU A 290 9.20 1.91 -7.02
N ALA A 291 9.04 3.24 -6.99
CA ALA A 291 9.19 4.09 -8.16
C ALA A 291 10.50 4.86 -8.01
N ILE A 292 11.43 4.67 -8.94
CA ILE A 292 12.83 5.06 -8.77
C ILE A 292 13.25 5.98 -9.90
N GLU A 293 13.66 7.19 -9.55
CA GLU A 293 14.33 8.11 -10.47
C GLU A 293 15.83 7.79 -10.49
N HIS A 294 16.33 7.32 -11.64
CA HIS A 294 17.73 6.92 -11.76
C HIS A 294 18.29 7.29 -13.14
N PRO A 295 19.54 7.83 -13.24
CA PRO A 295 20.12 8.25 -14.52
C PRO A 295 20.23 7.14 -15.57
N GLU A 296 20.45 5.90 -15.17
CA GLU A 296 20.49 4.75 -16.08
C GLU A 296 19.10 4.36 -16.61
N TYR A 297 18.03 4.88 -16.03
CA TYR A 297 16.64 4.59 -16.39
C TYR A 297 15.84 5.89 -16.55
N PRO A 298 16.13 6.69 -17.57
CA PRO A 298 15.54 8.03 -17.75
C PRO A 298 14.02 8.00 -17.95
N GLU A 299 13.47 6.88 -18.41
CA GLU A 299 12.03 6.68 -18.57
C GLU A 299 11.32 6.32 -17.25
N GLY A 300 12.05 6.36 -16.11
CA GLY A 300 11.55 5.94 -14.81
C GLY A 300 11.63 4.43 -14.60
N LEU A 301 12.02 4.02 -13.40
CA LEU A 301 12.16 2.61 -13.00
C LEU A 301 11.10 2.25 -11.99
N GLY A 302 10.29 1.25 -12.28
CA GLY A 302 9.36 0.62 -11.36
C GLY A 302 9.85 -0.76 -10.95
N VAL A 303 9.90 -1.03 -9.66
CA VAL A 303 10.21 -2.36 -9.13
C VAL A 303 9.14 -2.78 -8.14
N VAL A 304 8.58 -3.97 -8.34
CA VAL A 304 7.59 -4.53 -7.42
C VAL A 304 8.03 -5.88 -6.91
N VAL A 305 7.92 -6.05 -5.60
CA VAL A 305 8.22 -7.30 -4.89
C VAL A 305 6.93 -7.82 -4.25
N LYS A 306 6.70 -9.13 -4.33
CA LYS A 306 5.64 -9.85 -3.65
C LYS A 306 6.20 -11.06 -2.91
N ILE A 307 5.99 -11.13 -1.62
CA ILE A 307 6.31 -12.31 -0.80
C ILE A 307 5.15 -13.31 -0.86
N ALA A 308 5.42 -14.55 -1.20
CA ALA A 308 4.40 -15.56 -1.47
C ALA A 308 3.50 -15.87 -0.28
N HIS A 309 4.07 -16.05 0.91
CA HIS A 309 3.32 -16.37 2.15
C HIS A 309 2.78 -15.15 2.91
N GLY A 310 2.88 -13.96 2.32
CA GLY A 310 2.16 -12.76 2.73
C GLY A 310 2.86 -11.92 3.80
N TRP A 311 3.46 -12.48 4.82
CA TRP A 311 4.03 -11.69 5.92
C TRP A 311 5.47 -12.08 6.26
N ASN A 312 6.41 -11.30 5.76
CA ASN A 312 7.81 -11.36 6.21
C ASN A 312 8.47 -9.98 6.04
N PRO A 313 8.29 -9.06 6.98
CA PRO A 313 8.85 -7.72 6.87
C PRO A 313 10.38 -7.74 6.79
N GLN A 314 11.06 -8.64 7.50
CA GLN A 314 12.53 -8.76 7.45
C GLN A 314 13.01 -9.08 6.02
N ALA A 315 12.39 -10.07 5.36
CA ALA A 315 12.74 -10.40 3.98
C ALA A 315 12.45 -9.24 3.03
N THR A 316 11.31 -8.55 3.19
CA THR A 316 10.96 -7.40 2.34
C THR A 316 11.97 -6.26 2.49
N TRP A 317 12.39 -5.94 3.73
CA TRP A 317 13.43 -4.96 4.00
C TRP A 317 14.77 -5.36 3.38
N TYR A 318 15.13 -6.63 3.53
CA TYR A 318 16.39 -7.17 3.02
C TYR A 318 16.44 -7.11 1.49
N ILE A 319 15.35 -7.50 0.82
CA ILE A 319 15.24 -7.40 -0.64
C ILE A 319 15.31 -5.93 -1.09
N ALA A 320 14.56 -5.03 -0.43
CA ALA A 320 14.58 -3.61 -0.75
C ALA A 320 15.99 -3.00 -0.66
N ARG A 321 16.77 -3.40 0.37
CA ARG A 321 18.15 -2.95 0.54
C ARG A 321 19.02 -3.34 -0.65
N TYR A 322 18.91 -4.57 -1.14
CA TYR A 322 19.70 -5.01 -2.30
C TYR A 322 19.23 -4.34 -3.60
N ILE A 323 17.92 -4.24 -3.81
CA ILE A 323 17.36 -3.53 -4.98
C ILE A 323 17.88 -2.09 -5.02
N LEU A 324 17.79 -1.37 -3.93
CA LEU A 324 18.22 0.03 -3.83
C LEU A 324 19.73 0.16 -3.80
N GLY A 325 20.43 -0.78 -3.15
CA GLY A 325 21.91 -0.77 -3.06
C GLY A 325 22.59 -0.92 -4.42
N VAL A 326 22.11 -1.82 -5.29
CA VAL A 326 22.68 -1.96 -6.67
C VAL A 326 22.45 -0.73 -7.54
N LEU A 327 21.53 0.16 -7.13
CA LEU A 327 21.26 1.46 -7.74
C LEU A 327 21.94 2.63 -7.01
N GLY A 328 22.82 2.35 -6.04
CA GLY A 328 23.58 3.36 -5.33
C GLY A 328 22.80 4.11 -4.24
N PHE A 329 21.67 3.57 -3.78
CA PHE A 329 20.94 4.10 -2.63
C PHE A 329 21.24 3.28 -1.38
N GLU A 330 21.44 3.96 -0.26
CA GLU A 330 21.69 3.31 1.02
C GLU A 330 20.61 3.68 2.03
N PHE A 331 20.17 2.71 2.80
CA PHE A 331 19.33 2.93 3.99
C PHE A 331 19.63 1.89 5.06
N ARG A 332 19.44 2.28 6.30
CA ARG A 332 19.66 1.39 7.46
C ARG A 332 18.43 0.56 7.72
N ASN A 333 18.65 -0.65 8.15
CA ASN A 333 17.61 -1.56 8.57
C ASN A 333 17.52 -1.63 10.10
N PRO A 334 16.31 -1.48 10.67
CA PRO A 334 16.12 -1.54 12.11
C PRO A 334 16.09 -2.96 12.68
N TYR A 335 15.99 -3.99 11.82
CA TYR A 335 15.85 -5.36 12.32
C TYR A 335 17.20 -6.01 12.59
N LYS A 336 17.41 -6.46 13.83
CA LYS A 336 18.52 -7.39 14.17
C LYS A 336 18.11 -8.80 13.73
N LEU A 337 18.93 -9.45 12.91
CA LEU A 337 18.75 -10.86 12.60
C LEU A 337 19.30 -11.70 13.76
N CYS A 338 18.41 -12.40 14.46
CA CYS A 338 18.82 -13.32 15.54
C CYS A 338 19.45 -14.58 14.95
N ARG A 339 20.77 -14.71 15.02
CA ARG A 339 21.53 -15.96 14.80
C ARG A 339 21.41 -16.66 13.44
N GLN A 340 20.57 -16.18 12.53
CA GLN A 340 20.48 -16.62 11.14
C GLN A 340 21.04 -15.56 10.22
N LYS A 341 21.80 -15.96 9.20
CA LYS A 341 22.26 -15.05 8.15
C LYS A 341 21.29 -15.11 7.00
N ALA A 342 20.86 -13.94 6.51
CA ALA A 342 20.04 -13.81 5.31
C ALA A 342 20.93 -13.71 4.08
N PHE A 343 20.57 -14.40 3.01
CA PHE A 343 21.22 -14.36 1.71
C PHE A 343 20.17 -14.06 0.65
N ILE A 344 20.37 -12.98 -0.08
CA ILE A 344 19.53 -12.73 -1.24
C ILE A 344 19.87 -13.71 -2.35
N VAL A 345 18.84 -14.21 -3.00
CA VAL A 345 19.00 -15.00 -4.22
C VAL A 345 19.40 -14.05 -5.35
N PRO A 346 20.55 -14.27 -6.03
CA PRO A 346 21.06 -13.32 -7.01
C PRO A 346 20.08 -12.99 -8.14
N GLU A 347 19.18 -13.91 -8.44
CA GLU A 347 18.13 -13.77 -9.46
C GLU A 347 17.04 -12.75 -9.09
N VAL A 348 17.03 -12.21 -7.88
CA VAL A 348 16.18 -11.06 -7.51
C VAL A 348 16.64 -9.80 -8.26
N ILE A 349 17.92 -9.74 -8.59
CA ILE A 349 18.58 -8.61 -9.24
C ILE A 349 18.79 -8.92 -10.74
N PRO A 350 18.51 -7.96 -11.65
CA PRO A 350 18.79 -8.11 -13.07
C PRO A 350 20.25 -8.51 -13.32
N PRO A 351 20.55 -9.39 -14.31
CA PRO A 351 21.89 -9.85 -14.57
C PRO A 351 22.94 -8.75 -14.70
N GLY A 352 22.63 -7.64 -15.38
CA GLY A 352 23.53 -6.50 -15.58
C GLY A 352 23.86 -5.69 -14.30
N LEU A 353 23.17 -5.94 -13.19
CA LEU A 353 23.40 -5.24 -11.93
C LEU A 353 24.00 -6.15 -10.83
N ARG A 354 24.14 -7.45 -11.08
CA ARG A 354 24.54 -8.43 -10.04
C ARG A 354 25.97 -8.19 -9.54
N ASP A 355 26.87 -7.71 -10.37
CA ASP A 355 28.25 -7.41 -9.95
C ASP A 355 28.30 -6.32 -8.89
N ARG A 356 27.30 -5.43 -8.85
CA ARG A 356 27.19 -4.37 -7.81
C ARG A 356 26.76 -4.91 -6.45
N MET A 357 26.23 -6.13 -6.39
CA MET A 357 25.79 -6.73 -5.12
C MET A 357 26.94 -6.94 -4.13
N ALA A 358 28.15 -7.19 -4.63
CA ALA A 358 29.33 -7.39 -3.79
C ALA A 358 29.73 -6.14 -2.97
N ALA A 359 29.34 -4.95 -3.44
CA ALA A 359 29.62 -3.70 -2.74
C ALA A 359 28.59 -3.41 -1.61
N ILE A 360 27.47 -4.14 -1.59
CA ILE A 360 26.45 -3.96 -0.56
C ILE A 360 26.93 -4.68 0.70
N VAL A 361 27.19 -3.91 1.75
CA VAL A 361 27.63 -4.45 3.04
C VAL A 361 26.60 -5.48 3.52
N PRO A 362 27.01 -6.74 3.74
CA PRO A 362 26.11 -7.76 4.27
C PRO A 362 25.47 -7.27 5.56
N TRP A 363 24.21 -7.61 5.75
CA TRP A 363 23.43 -7.26 6.94
C TRP A 363 24.04 -7.74 8.27
N ASP A 364 24.79 -8.80 8.20
CA ASP A 364 25.50 -9.45 9.30
C ASP A 364 26.87 -8.85 9.60
N SER A 365 27.34 -7.85 8.83
CA SER A 365 28.47 -7.04 9.28
C SER A 365 27.99 -6.24 10.49
N TRP A 366 28.40 -6.74 11.63
CA TRP A 366 28.13 -6.17 12.93
C TRP A 366 28.60 -4.70 12.95
N ASP A 367 27.66 -3.76 13.03
CA ASP A 367 27.99 -2.37 13.28
C ASP A 367 28.09 -2.22 14.80
N PRO A 368 29.30 -2.03 15.37
CA PRO A 368 29.46 -1.88 16.81
C PRO A 368 28.72 -0.67 17.37
N ASP A 369 28.32 0.27 16.53
CA ASP A 369 27.50 1.42 16.95
C ASP A 369 26.00 1.08 17.04
N ILE A 370 25.54 -0.02 16.44
CA ILE A 370 24.15 -0.50 16.61
C ILE A 370 23.91 -1.05 18.02
N ASP A 371 24.93 -1.61 18.68
CA ASP A 371 24.79 -2.06 20.08
C ASP A 371 24.72 -0.89 21.09
N LYS A 372 25.04 0.33 20.66
CA LYS A 372 24.87 1.54 21.48
C LYS A 372 23.46 2.14 21.37
N TRP A 373 22.61 1.61 20.49
CA TRP A 373 21.18 1.90 20.52
C TRP A 373 20.57 1.06 21.65
N GLU A 374 20.80 1.48 22.88
CA GLU A 374 19.94 1.09 23.98
C GLU A 374 18.53 1.51 23.58
N PHE A 375 17.71 0.50 23.25
CA PHE A 375 16.28 0.64 23.41
C PHE A 375 16.09 0.89 24.88
N GLU A 376 16.00 2.14 25.29
CA GLU A 376 15.30 2.42 26.53
C GLU A 376 13.90 1.88 26.31
N PRO A 377 13.50 0.80 27.02
CA PRO A 377 12.11 0.44 27.01
C PRO A 377 11.42 1.66 27.60
N GLU A 378 10.64 2.40 26.81
CA GLU A 378 9.66 3.31 27.37
C GLU A 378 8.90 2.45 28.39
N GLU A 379 9.11 2.73 29.66
CA GLU A 379 8.37 2.07 30.73
C GLU A 379 6.89 2.26 30.40
N PHE A 380 6.26 1.19 29.98
CA PHE A 380 4.82 1.14 29.86
C PHE A 380 4.25 1.23 31.27
N VAL A 381 4.10 2.43 31.77
CA VAL A 381 3.33 2.68 32.98
C VAL A 381 1.89 2.30 32.63
N LEU A 382 1.54 1.08 32.98
CA LEU A 382 0.14 0.68 33.11
C LEU A 382 -0.43 1.49 34.28
N THR A 383 -0.94 2.68 33.96
CA THR A 383 -1.80 3.38 34.92
C THR A 383 -3.12 2.61 35.06
N PRO A 384 -3.56 2.33 36.27
CA PRO A 384 -4.67 1.42 36.60
C PRO A 384 -6.03 1.87 36.02
#